data_060f16313dec9c17408e3e234d4b34d2
#
_entry.id   060f16313dec9c17408e3e234d4b34d2
#
_cell.length_a   1.000
_cell.length_b   1.000
_cell.length_c   1.000
_cell.angle_alpha   90.00
_cell.angle_beta   90.00
_cell.angle_gamma   90.00
#
_symmetry.space_group_name_H-M   'P 1'
#
loop_
_entity.id
_entity.type
_entity.pdbx_description
1 polymer ?
#
loop_
_entity_poly.entity_id
_entity_poly.type
_entity_poly.pdbx_seq_one_letter_code
_entity_poly.pdbx_strand_id
1 'polypeptide(L)'
;MRVAAALLAIALASAPPLAAAEDPFELSVDLRLVGVDAPTSYLYGGLGKLRFDDKHDGVQVGRLRAAWSQPLGETFNVHVDASLWRFGDDNAFDLTEAYLEYRPYPAQGWRSRLKLGAFYAPISLEHRESGWTNAYLLSASAINTWVGEELRTIGAEYSLGWLGTRTGHAFDAEFVAGVYGYNDPAGILIASRGWAMHDRQTTLFGEVGEAGNGPVPGRTLFKEIDDRPGYYAGAELRYLDRAVLRVLHYDNRADPEIYDAGIDDFAWLTTFDSIGFRVETAAGWTFISQWLGGDTAAEPETGYEKWDYDSTFVLVSKAAGPHRLSLRRDWFDSEHVMTSWPPAGMESGDAWTAGYSFDYGDHWRFAVEALRIESNVSMRAGLGEPPRATEDQLQLQVRYSL
;
A
#
# COMPACT_ATOMS: atom_id res chain seq x y z
N MET A 1 14.18 -14.90 -11.61
CA MET A 1 13.26 -15.34 -12.69
C MET A 1 13.00 -16.84 -12.79
N ARG A 2 13.99 -17.76 -12.71
CA ARG A 2 13.75 -19.21 -12.89
C ARG A 2 13.03 -19.90 -11.73
N VAL A 3 13.12 -19.41 -10.50
CA VAL A 3 12.51 -20.04 -9.31
C VAL A 3 11.03 -19.68 -9.17
N ALA A 4 10.64 -18.42 -9.43
CA ALA A 4 9.24 -17.99 -9.37
C ALA A 4 8.37 -18.65 -10.46
N ALA A 5 8.92 -18.79 -11.67
CA ALA A 5 8.25 -19.53 -12.75
C ALA A 5 8.11 -21.02 -12.45
N ALA A 6 9.06 -21.63 -11.72
CA ALA A 6 9.00 -23.04 -11.33
C ALA A 6 7.96 -23.30 -10.23
N LEU A 7 7.80 -22.39 -9.27
CA LEU A 7 6.78 -22.50 -8.22
C LEU A 7 5.36 -22.33 -8.79
N LEU A 8 5.17 -21.42 -9.74
CA LEU A 8 3.88 -21.27 -10.44
C LEU A 8 3.54 -22.50 -11.29
N ALA A 9 4.53 -23.10 -11.96
CA ALA A 9 4.34 -24.29 -12.78
C ALA A 9 4.05 -25.56 -11.95
N ILE A 10 4.60 -25.69 -10.75
CA ILE A 10 4.36 -26.83 -9.84
C ILE A 10 2.96 -26.74 -9.22
N ALA A 11 2.47 -25.54 -8.90
CA ALA A 11 1.12 -25.34 -8.38
C ALA A 11 0.03 -25.66 -9.41
N LEU A 12 0.28 -25.39 -10.68
CA LEU A 12 -0.65 -25.67 -11.79
C LEU A 12 -0.74 -27.16 -12.17
N ALA A 13 0.28 -27.97 -11.88
CA ALA A 13 0.36 -29.36 -12.31
C ALA A 13 -0.31 -30.38 -11.36
N SER A 14 -0.70 -29.99 -10.15
CA SER A 14 -1.14 -30.90 -9.09
C SER A 14 -2.59 -30.70 -8.59
N ALA A 15 -3.40 -29.85 -9.22
CA ALA A 15 -4.77 -29.60 -8.79
C ALA A 15 -5.71 -30.76 -9.26
N PRO A 16 -6.46 -31.42 -8.34
CA PRO A 16 -7.52 -32.34 -8.73
C PRO A 16 -8.71 -31.57 -9.31
N PRO A 17 -9.51 -32.17 -10.22
CA PRO A 17 -10.71 -31.52 -10.74
C PRO A 17 -11.75 -31.40 -9.63
N LEU A 18 -12.04 -30.19 -9.20
CA LEU A 18 -13.09 -29.88 -8.25
C LEU A 18 -14.33 -29.34 -8.96
N ALA A 19 -15.50 -29.63 -8.36
CA ALA A 19 -16.82 -29.15 -8.77
C ALA A 19 -16.86 -27.65 -8.96
N ALA A 20 -17.74 -27.16 -9.87
CA ALA A 20 -17.90 -25.75 -10.27
C ALA A 20 -17.68 -24.74 -9.13
N ALA A 21 -16.44 -24.39 -8.92
CA ALA A 21 -16.00 -23.27 -8.09
C ALA A 21 -15.90 -22.04 -8.99
N GLU A 22 -16.08 -20.86 -8.43
CA GLU A 22 -15.70 -19.60 -9.06
C GLU A 22 -14.31 -19.76 -9.69
N ASP A 23 -14.09 -19.11 -10.85
CA ASP A 23 -12.80 -19.22 -11.54
C ASP A 23 -11.69 -18.82 -10.56
N PRO A 24 -10.72 -19.70 -10.28
CA PRO A 24 -9.65 -19.40 -9.33
C PRO A 24 -8.72 -18.27 -9.82
N PHE A 25 -8.85 -17.86 -11.07
CA PHE A 25 -8.02 -16.84 -11.71
C PHE A 25 -8.77 -15.53 -11.86
N GLU A 26 -8.09 -14.44 -11.50
CA GLU A 26 -8.47 -13.07 -11.79
C GLU A 26 -7.40 -12.45 -12.68
N LEU A 27 -7.82 -11.84 -13.78
CA LEU A 27 -6.94 -11.07 -14.65
C LEU A 27 -7.50 -9.67 -14.78
N SER A 28 -6.67 -8.63 -14.69
CA SER A 28 -7.11 -7.27 -14.97
C SER A 28 -6.07 -6.46 -15.74
N VAL A 29 -6.58 -5.60 -16.61
CA VAL A 29 -5.82 -4.63 -17.41
C VAL A 29 -6.39 -3.25 -17.15
N ASP A 30 -5.52 -2.32 -16.77
CA ASP A 30 -5.84 -0.93 -16.51
C ASP A 30 -5.09 -0.05 -17.51
N LEU A 31 -5.84 0.65 -18.36
CA LEU A 31 -5.33 1.65 -19.32
C LEU A 31 -5.77 3.03 -18.88
N ARG A 32 -4.88 4.01 -18.98
CA ARG A 32 -5.14 5.39 -18.57
C ARG A 32 -4.75 6.40 -19.65
N LEU A 33 -5.53 7.46 -19.72
CA LEU A 33 -5.12 8.71 -20.35
C LEU A 33 -4.85 9.71 -19.22
N VAL A 34 -3.60 10.19 -19.13
CA VAL A 34 -3.10 11.05 -18.06
C VAL A 34 -2.76 12.42 -18.63
N GLY A 35 -3.28 13.46 -18.01
CA GLY A 35 -2.83 14.84 -18.17
C GLY A 35 -2.30 15.31 -16.83
N VAL A 36 -1.10 15.87 -16.80
CA VAL A 36 -0.41 16.25 -15.55
C VAL A 36 0.36 17.56 -15.76
N ASP A 37 0.40 18.36 -14.70
CA ASP A 37 1.25 19.54 -14.54
C ASP A 37 1.97 19.39 -13.19
N ALA A 38 3.19 18.88 -13.21
CA ALA A 38 3.92 18.51 -12.01
C ALA A 38 5.44 18.51 -12.26
N PRO A 39 6.26 18.75 -11.21
CA PRO A 39 7.69 18.49 -11.24
C PRO A 39 7.99 17.03 -11.61
N THR A 40 9.25 16.76 -11.95
CA THR A 40 9.71 15.40 -12.23
C THR A 40 9.31 14.45 -11.12
N SER A 41 8.60 13.38 -11.48
CA SER A 41 8.15 12.36 -10.52
C SER A 41 9.33 11.71 -9.80
N TYR A 42 9.11 11.32 -8.56
CA TYR A 42 10.10 10.57 -7.78
C TYR A 42 10.52 9.26 -8.47
N LEU A 43 9.67 8.67 -9.27
CA LEU A 43 10.00 7.48 -10.07
C LEU A 43 11.12 7.72 -11.09
N TYR A 44 11.34 8.97 -11.45
CA TYR A 44 12.36 9.40 -12.42
C TYR A 44 13.44 10.28 -11.77
N GLY A 45 13.60 10.18 -10.43
CA GLY A 45 14.64 10.85 -9.67
C GLY A 45 14.32 12.28 -9.23
N GLY A 46 13.09 12.73 -9.39
CA GLY A 46 12.62 14.02 -8.87
C GLY A 46 12.05 13.93 -7.45
N LEU A 47 11.41 15.02 -7.01
CA LEU A 47 10.67 15.11 -5.75
C LEU A 47 9.19 15.45 -5.98
N GLY A 48 8.68 15.20 -7.18
CA GLY A 48 7.24 15.24 -7.49
C GLY A 48 6.50 14.15 -6.71
N LYS A 49 5.29 14.47 -6.26
CA LYS A 49 4.45 13.62 -5.40
C LYS A 49 3.56 12.66 -6.17
N LEU A 50 3.47 12.83 -7.48
CA LEU A 50 2.67 12.02 -8.38
C LEU A 50 3.49 10.89 -9.02
N ARG A 51 2.78 9.86 -9.50
CA ARG A 51 3.38 8.79 -10.31
C ARG A 51 3.82 9.26 -11.69
N PHE A 52 3.07 10.17 -12.28
CA PHE A 52 3.31 10.72 -13.62
C PHE A 52 3.76 12.17 -13.53
N ASP A 53 4.53 12.61 -14.51
CA ASP A 53 5.01 13.99 -14.67
C ASP A 53 4.83 14.45 -16.13
N ASP A 54 5.21 15.69 -16.44
CA ASP A 54 5.05 16.32 -17.75
C ASP A 54 5.72 15.53 -18.90
N LYS A 55 6.68 14.65 -18.62
CA LYS A 55 7.36 13.83 -19.61
C LYS A 55 6.73 12.44 -19.76
N HIS A 56 5.88 12.06 -18.82
CA HIS A 56 5.27 10.74 -18.73
C HIS A 56 3.74 10.84 -18.64
N ASP A 57 3.16 11.79 -19.39
CA ASP A 57 1.72 11.97 -19.58
C ASP A 57 1.17 11.12 -20.74
N GLY A 58 -0.06 11.39 -21.17
CA GLY A 58 -0.72 10.73 -22.30
C GLY A 58 -1.23 9.31 -21.97
N VAL A 59 -1.10 8.39 -22.94
CA VAL A 59 -1.61 7.02 -22.78
C VAL A 59 -0.62 6.18 -22.00
N GLN A 60 -1.06 5.65 -20.86
CA GLN A 60 -0.27 4.87 -19.94
C GLN A 60 -0.93 3.52 -19.62
N VAL A 61 -0.11 2.49 -19.36
CA VAL A 61 -0.57 1.28 -18.69
C VAL A 61 -0.58 1.57 -17.19
N GLY A 62 -1.76 1.56 -16.59
CA GLY A 62 -1.91 1.76 -15.16
C GLY A 62 -1.39 0.56 -14.39
N ARG A 63 -1.98 -0.64 -14.64
CA ARG A 63 -1.59 -1.91 -14.02
C ARG A 63 -2.02 -3.09 -14.90
N LEU A 64 -1.16 -4.10 -15.00
CA LEU A 64 -1.57 -5.45 -15.39
C LEU A 64 -1.51 -6.33 -14.14
N ARG A 65 -2.54 -7.10 -13.85
CA ARG A 65 -2.60 -7.94 -12.67
C ARG A 65 -3.12 -9.33 -13.03
N ALA A 66 -2.50 -10.34 -12.42
CA ALA A 66 -3.01 -11.70 -12.41
C ALA A 66 -3.00 -12.22 -10.96
N ALA A 67 -4.10 -12.79 -10.53
CA ALA A 67 -4.19 -13.45 -9.24
C ALA A 67 -4.74 -14.84 -9.37
N TRP A 68 -4.37 -15.69 -8.43
CA TRP A 68 -4.85 -17.06 -8.30
C TRP A 68 -5.14 -17.38 -6.85
N SER A 69 -6.37 -17.82 -6.60
CA SER A 69 -6.83 -18.22 -5.27
C SER A 69 -7.41 -19.62 -5.34
N GLN A 70 -6.82 -20.56 -4.61
CA GLN A 70 -7.23 -21.97 -4.63
C GLN A 70 -7.55 -22.47 -3.22
N PRO A 71 -8.83 -22.80 -2.93
CA PRO A 71 -9.16 -23.55 -1.73
C PRO A 71 -8.51 -24.94 -1.73
N LEU A 72 -7.90 -25.32 -0.60
CA LEU A 72 -7.35 -26.63 -0.33
C LEU A 72 -8.16 -27.28 0.79
N GLY A 73 -9.20 -28.04 0.41
CA GLY A 73 -10.20 -28.53 1.35
C GLY A 73 -11.09 -27.41 1.90
N GLU A 74 -11.53 -27.54 3.14
CA GLU A 74 -12.54 -26.63 3.74
C GLU A 74 -11.92 -25.49 4.57
N THR A 75 -10.64 -25.58 4.89
CA THR A 75 -10.01 -24.69 5.88
C THR A 75 -8.76 -23.98 5.40
N PHE A 76 -8.15 -24.44 4.31
CA PHE A 76 -6.96 -23.81 3.74
C PHE A 76 -7.28 -23.12 2.43
N ASN A 77 -6.56 -22.03 2.15
CA ASN A 77 -6.56 -21.34 0.87
C ASN A 77 -5.15 -20.90 0.51
N VAL A 78 -4.74 -21.09 -0.73
CA VAL A 78 -3.50 -20.53 -1.28
C VAL A 78 -3.89 -19.31 -2.12
N HIS A 79 -3.18 -18.21 -1.91
CA HIS A 79 -3.36 -16.98 -2.68
C HIS A 79 -2.02 -16.53 -3.26
N VAL A 80 -2.04 -16.16 -4.54
CA VAL A 80 -0.90 -15.57 -5.25
C VAL A 80 -1.42 -14.40 -6.08
N ASP A 81 -0.81 -13.24 -5.93
CA ASP A 81 -1.09 -12.02 -6.68
C ASP A 81 0.19 -11.50 -7.30
N ALA A 82 0.15 -11.19 -8.59
CA ALA A 82 1.27 -10.65 -9.33
C ALA A 82 0.81 -9.45 -10.17
N SER A 83 1.67 -8.46 -10.28
CA SER A 83 1.37 -7.23 -11.01
C SER A 83 2.57 -6.79 -11.85
N LEU A 84 2.26 -6.17 -12.99
CA LEU A 84 3.19 -5.36 -13.75
C LEU A 84 2.85 -3.90 -13.53
N TRP A 85 3.80 -3.18 -12.96
CA TRP A 85 3.80 -1.73 -12.87
C TRP A 85 4.92 -1.20 -13.75
N ARG A 86 4.59 -0.40 -14.73
CA ARG A 86 5.62 0.23 -15.54
C ARG A 86 6.42 1.21 -14.69
N PHE A 87 7.73 1.02 -14.63
CA PHE A 87 8.66 1.84 -13.88
C PHE A 87 9.98 1.96 -14.65
N GLY A 88 10.32 3.17 -15.11
CA GLY A 88 11.53 3.37 -15.90
C GLY A 88 11.64 2.39 -17.07
N ASP A 89 12.79 1.75 -17.20
CA ASP A 89 13.05 0.71 -18.19
C ASP A 89 12.68 -0.71 -17.68
N ASP A 90 12.37 -0.86 -16.37
CA ASP A 90 11.96 -2.12 -15.79
C ASP A 90 10.46 -2.37 -15.96
N ASN A 91 10.15 -3.48 -16.65
CA ASN A 91 8.80 -3.94 -16.90
C ASN A 91 8.65 -5.39 -16.45
N ALA A 92 9.03 -5.69 -15.21
CA ALA A 92 8.91 -7.03 -14.67
C ALA A 92 7.49 -7.30 -14.14
N PHE A 93 6.89 -8.41 -14.57
CA PHE A 93 5.72 -8.98 -13.93
C PHE A 93 6.19 -9.75 -12.71
N ASP A 94 5.78 -9.32 -11.52
CA ASP A 94 6.31 -9.81 -10.27
C ASP A 94 5.24 -9.87 -9.17
N LEU A 95 5.55 -10.58 -8.08
CA LEU A 95 4.61 -10.85 -6.99
C LEU A 95 4.35 -9.60 -6.13
N THR A 96 3.09 -9.38 -5.80
CA THR A 96 2.64 -8.44 -4.77
C THR A 96 2.26 -9.14 -3.48
N GLU A 97 1.63 -10.33 -3.57
CA GLU A 97 1.28 -11.17 -2.43
C GLU A 97 1.42 -12.66 -2.80
N ALA A 98 1.83 -13.47 -1.83
CA ALA A 98 1.84 -14.92 -1.95
C ALA A 98 1.76 -15.55 -0.55
N TYR A 99 0.63 -16.15 -0.19
CA TYR A 99 0.45 -16.70 1.15
C TYR A 99 -0.47 -17.92 1.18
N LEU A 100 -0.29 -18.72 2.24
CA LEU A 100 -1.22 -19.75 2.69
C LEU A 100 -2.08 -19.19 3.81
N GLU A 101 -3.38 -19.32 3.70
CA GLU A 101 -4.33 -18.99 4.76
C GLU A 101 -4.94 -20.27 5.34
N TYR A 102 -4.93 -20.39 6.67
CA TYR A 102 -5.72 -21.36 7.43
C TYR A 102 -6.87 -20.65 8.12
N ARG A 103 -8.10 -21.03 7.80
CA ARG A 103 -9.32 -20.42 8.32
C ARG A 103 -10.35 -21.51 8.64
N PRO A 104 -10.29 -22.10 9.85
CA PRO A 104 -11.26 -23.09 10.29
C PRO A 104 -12.65 -22.46 10.46
N TYR A 105 -13.69 -23.30 10.47
CA TYR A 105 -15.04 -22.83 10.74
C TYR A 105 -15.15 -22.18 12.12
N PRO A 106 -15.92 -21.09 12.24
CA PRO A 106 -16.16 -20.44 13.54
C PRO A 106 -16.78 -21.42 14.53
N ALA A 107 -16.27 -21.41 15.76
CA ALA A 107 -16.77 -22.22 16.86
C ALA A 107 -17.18 -21.34 18.02
N GLN A 108 -18.39 -21.54 18.57
CA GLN A 108 -18.92 -20.82 19.73
C GLN A 108 -18.85 -19.27 19.60
N GLY A 109 -19.05 -18.74 18.38
CA GLY A 109 -18.96 -17.30 18.13
C GLY A 109 -17.54 -16.76 17.95
N TRP A 110 -16.52 -17.61 17.95
CA TRP A 110 -15.13 -17.22 17.68
C TRP A 110 -14.64 -17.71 16.33
N ARG A 111 -13.86 -16.90 15.66
CA ARG A 111 -13.20 -17.20 14.38
C ARG A 111 -11.71 -16.97 14.53
N SER A 112 -10.89 -17.94 14.16
CA SER A 112 -9.45 -17.79 14.03
C SER A 112 -9.02 -17.80 12.56
N ARG A 113 -7.89 -17.15 12.27
CA ARG A 113 -7.26 -17.16 10.96
C ARG A 113 -5.75 -17.06 11.15
N LEU A 114 -5.00 -17.83 10.39
CA LEU A 114 -3.55 -17.77 10.30
C LEU A 114 -3.16 -17.58 8.83
N LYS A 115 -2.35 -16.58 8.54
CA LYS A 115 -1.69 -16.40 7.24
C LYS A 115 -0.19 -16.63 7.38
N LEU A 116 0.41 -17.26 6.37
CA LEU A 116 1.85 -17.52 6.27
C LEU A 116 2.32 -17.16 4.86
N GLY A 117 3.29 -16.25 4.73
CA GLY A 117 3.83 -15.82 3.44
C GLY A 117 4.00 -14.30 3.34
N ALA A 118 3.85 -13.78 2.12
CA ALA A 118 3.94 -12.36 1.81
C ALA A 118 2.54 -11.76 1.61
N PHE A 119 2.15 -10.77 2.41
CA PHE A 119 0.84 -10.13 2.36
C PHE A 119 0.86 -8.73 2.98
N TYR A 120 -0.15 -7.91 2.69
CA TYR A 120 -0.31 -6.61 3.34
C TYR A 120 -0.82 -6.75 4.77
N ALA A 121 -0.17 -6.05 5.71
CA ALA A 121 -0.72 -5.85 7.05
C ALA A 121 -2.07 -5.10 6.97
N PRO A 122 -3.01 -5.32 7.89
CA PRO A 122 -4.36 -4.76 7.82
C PRO A 122 -4.41 -3.28 8.26
N ILE A 123 -3.61 -2.42 7.63
CA ILE A 123 -3.51 -0.99 7.94
C ILE A 123 -4.63 -0.21 7.23
N SER A 124 -4.79 -0.41 5.92
CA SER A 124 -5.66 0.40 5.07
C SER A 124 -7.16 0.17 5.32
N LEU A 125 -7.95 1.24 5.32
CA LEU A 125 -9.42 1.20 5.28
C LEU A 125 -10.00 1.50 3.89
N GLU A 126 -9.23 2.05 2.96
CA GLU A 126 -9.68 2.35 1.59
C GLU A 126 -9.38 1.22 0.59
N HIS A 127 -8.36 0.36 0.84
CA HIS A 127 -8.02 -0.78 -0.03
C HIS A 127 -8.83 -2.01 0.38
N ARG A 128 -9.94 -2.22 -0.30
CA ARG A 128 -10.92 -3.28 0.01
C ARG A 128 -11.17 -4.24 -1.15
N GLU A 129 -10.75 -3.85 -2.36
CA GLU A 129 -10.88 -4.70 -3.53
C GLU A 129 -9.68 -5.66 -3.63
N SER A 130 -9.83 -6.69 -4.45
CA SER A 130 -8.80 -7.67 -4.74
C SER A 130 -7.50 -7.00 -5.22
N GLY A 131 -6.36 -7.60 -4.88
CA GLY A 131 -5.03 -7.06 -5.22
C GLY A 131 -4.71 -5.75 -4.54
N TRP A 132 -5.20 -5.57 -3.31
CA TRP A 132 -4.99 -4.37 -2.50
C TRP A 132 -5.31 -3.08 -3.31
N THR A 133 -6.50 -3.06 -3.94
CA THR A 133 -6.95 -1.95 -4.80
C THR A 133 -7.88 -1.02 -4.02
N ASN A 134 -7.72 0.30 -4.24
CA ASN A 134 -8.60 1.32 -3.68
C ASN A 134 -10.01 1.16 -4.27
N ALA A 135 -11.02 1.11 -3.40
CA ALA A 135 -12.42 0.92 -3.80
C ALA A 135 -13.12 2.22 -4.21
N TYR A 136 -12.49 3.38 -4.02
CA TYR A 136 -13.15 4.69 -4.08
C TYR A 136 -12.56 5.63 -5.12
N LEU A 137 -11.25 5.59 -5.32
CA LEU A 137 -10.46 6.49 -6.14
C LEU A 137 -9.39 5.71 -6.90
N LEU A 138 -8.76 6.32 -7.92
CA LEU A 138 -7.63 5.72 -8.63
C LEU A 138 -6.36 5.80 -7.77
N SER A 139 -6.09 6.97 -7.19
CA SER A 139 -4.94 7.17 -6.30
C SER A 139 -5.26 6.76 -4.87
N ALA A 140 -4.28 6.18 -4.19
CA ALA A 140 -4.31 5.99 -2.75
C ALA A 140 -4.09 7.31 -2.00
N SER A 141 -4.49 7.36 -0.71
CA SER A 141 -4.08 8.42 0.21
C SER A 141 -2.56 8.43 0.40
N ALA A 142 -1.99 9.50 0.94
CA ALA A 142 -0.58 9.56 1.26
C ALA A 142 -0.16 8.38 2.16
N ILE A 143 -0.94 8.06 3.20
CA ILE A 143 -0.74 6.90 4.07
C ILE A 143 -0.65 5.61 3.26
N ASN A 144 -1.66 5.35 2.43
CA ASN A 144 -1.79 4.06 1.76
C ASN A 144 -0.91 3.95 0.50
N THR A 145 -0.45 5.06 -0.06
CA THR A 145 0.64 5.07 -1.04
C THR A 145 1.93 4.54 -0.42
N TRP A 146 2.33 5.08 0.74
CA TRP A 146 3.52 4.62 1.45
C TRP A 146 3.41 3.15 1.87
N VAL A 147 2.28 2.75 2.48
CA VAL A 147 2.01 1.34 2.83
C VAL A 147 2.12 0.42 1.62
N GLY A 148 1.56 0.82 0.48
CA GLY A 148 1.57 0.04 -0.77
C GLY A 148 2.96 -0.15 -1.35
N GLU A 149 3.83 0.82 -1.18
CA GLU A 149 5.19 0.75 -1.72
C GLU A 149 6.20 0.12 -0.76
N GLU A 150 6.13 0.43 0.53
CA GLU A 150 7.25 0.16 1.43
C GLU A 150 6.95 -0.91 2.48
N LEU A 151 5.67 -1.17 2.79
CA LEU A 151 5.33 -2.10 3.85
C LEU A 151 4.76 -3.41 3.30
N ARG A 152 5.43 -4.52 3.61
CA ARG A 152 4.97 -5.87 3.28
C ARG A 152 5.30 -6.82 4.43
N THR A 153 4.33 -7.55 4.92
CA THR A 153 4.58 -8.65 5.84
C THR A 153 5.10 -9.86 5.05
N ILE A 154 6.32 -10.30 5.34
CA ILE A 154 6.84 -11.60 4.90
C ILE A 154 7.04 -12.42 6.17
N GLY A 155 6.00 -13.18 6.56
CA GLY A 155 5.98 -13.83 7.86
C GLY A 155 4.66 -14.52 8.18
N ALA A 156 4.20 -14.35 9.42
CA ALA A 156 2.99 -14.96 9.95
C ALA A 156 2.05 -13.90 10.55
N GLU A 157 0.76 -14.00 10.27
CA GLU A 157 -0.31 -13.20 10.92
C GLU A 157 -1.33 -14.15 11.54
N TYR A 158 -1.65 -13.92 12.80
CA TYR A 158 -2.78 -14.57 13.45
C TYR A 158 -3.86 -13.54 13.81
N SER A 159 -5.12 -13.86 13.48
CA SER A 159 -6.25 -13.07 13.94
C SER A 159 -7.27 -13.93 14.70
N LEU A 160 -7.86 -13.33 15.73
CA LEU A 160 -8.90 -13.90 16.55
C LEU A 160 -10.09 -12.96 16.61
N GLY A 161 -11.20 -13.36 16.02
CA GLY A 161 -12.44 -12.57 15.94
C GLY A 161 -13.54 -13.13 16.84
N TRP A 162 -14.16 -12.29 17.63
CA TRP A 162 -15.43 -12.57 18.30
C TRP A 162 -16.56 -12.09 17.41
N LEU A 163 -17.45 -13.01 17.02
CA LEU A 163 -18.61 -12.76 16.16
C LEU A 163 -19.85 -12.52 17.03
N GLY A 164 -19.89 -11.39 17.73
CA GLY A 164 -20.97 -11.05 18.65
C GLY A 164 -22.32 -10.89 17.94
N THR A 165 -22.33 -10.42 16.68
CA THR A 165 -23.54 -10.33 15.85
C THR A 165 -24.20 -11.69 15.63
N ARG A 166 -23.44 -12.78 15.55
CA ARG A 166 -23.98 -14.15 15.51
C ARG A 166 -24.57 -14.63 16.82
N THR A 167 -24.26 -13.97 17.93
CA THR A 167 -24.75 -14.30 19.28
C THR A 167 -25.75 -13.26 19.82
N GLY A 168 -26.28 -12.39 18.94
CA GLY A 168 -27.30 -11.41 19.27
C GLY A 168 -26.80 -10.07 19.79
N HIS A 169 -25.48 -9.79 19.68
CA HIS A 169 -24.88 -8.51 20.02
C HIS A 169 -24.84 -7.58 18.81
N ALA A 170 -24.65 -6.29 19.02
CA ALA A 170 -24.52 -5.30 17.96
C ALA A 170 -23.08 -5.16 17.43
N PHE A 171 -22.10 -5.79 18.05
CA PHE A 171 -20.66 -5.63 17.75
C PHE A 171 -20.00 -6.96 17.43
N ASP A 172 -19.06 -6.93 16.51
CA ASP A 172 -18.00 -7.90 16.34
C ASP A 172 -16.67 -7.25 16.69
N ALA A 173 -15.72 -8.02 17.21
CA ALA A 173 -14.39 -7.55 17.54
C ALA A 173 -13.35 -8.52 16.98
N GLU A 174 -12.22 -7.99 16.47
CA GLU A 174 -11.11 -8.81 15.98
C GLU A 174 -9.81 -8.25 16.57
N PHE A 175 -8.94 -9.13 17.05
CA PHE A 175 -7.56 -8.86 17.38
C PHE A 175 -6.68 -9.49 16.32
N VAL A 176 -5.62 -8.80 15.92
CA VAL A 176 -4.64 -9.27 14.95
C VAL A 176 -3.23 -9.04 15.47
N ALA A 177 -2.33 -9.99 15.23
CA ALA A 177 -0.91 -9.83 15.48
C ALA A 177 -0.11 -10.51 14.36
N GLY A 178 0.97 -9.88 13.93
CA GLY A 178 1.90 -10.41 12.93
C GLY A 178 3.34 -10.35 13.40
N VAL A 179 4.12 -11.31 12.95
CA VAL A 179 5.58 -11.34 13.10
C VAL A 179 6.17 -11.55 11.71
N TYR A 180 7.15 -10.75 11.32
CA TYR A 180 7.68 -10.72 9.97
C TYR A 180 9.18 -10.39 9.96
N GLY A 181 9.84 -10.66 8.83
CA GLY A 181 11.17 -10.18 8.48
C GLY A 181 11.13 -9.49 7.10
N TYR A 182 12.30 -9.23 6.54
CA TYR A 182 12.49 -8.68 5.20
C TYR A 182 11.86 -7.29 5.00
N ASN A 183 11.78 -6.47 6.02
CA ASN A 183 11.27 -5.10 5.93
C ASN A 183 12.17 -4.10 6.69
N ASP A 184 13.48 -4.38 6.77
CA ASP A 184 14.45 -3.52 7.47
C ASP A 184 14.68 -2.18 6.78
N PRO A 185 14.58 -2.04 5.43
CA PRO A 185 14.64 -0.74 4.78
C PRO A 185 13.39 0.14 4.95
N ALA A 186 12.33 -0.34 5.62
CA ALA A 186 11.10 0.43 5.78
C ALA A 186 11.37 1.80 6.43
N GLY A 187 10.83 2.88 5.84
CA GLY A 187 11.07 4.26 6.24
C GLY A 187 11.99 5.03 5.29
N ILE A 188 12.78 4.34 4.46
CA ILE A 188 13.70 5.00 3.54
C ILE A 188 12.98 5.90 2.53
N LEU A 189 11.77 5.53 2.09
CA LEU A 189 11.01 6.37 1.16
C LEU A 189 10.53 7.66 1.83
N ILE A 190 10.10 7.61 3.08
CA ILE A 190 9.75 8.82 3.84
C ILE A 190 10.98 9.71 4.00
N ALA A 191 12.12 9.13 4.36
CA ALA A 191 13.37 9.87 4.56
C ALA A 191 13.93 10.48 3.25
N SER A 192 13.84 9.76 2.12
CA SER A 192 14.46 10.17 0.86
C SER A 192 13.58 11.07 -0.02
N ARG A 193 12.28 10.87 -0.04
CA ARG A 193 11.34 11.60 -0.93
C ARG A 193 10.14 12.22 -0.22
N GLY A 194 9.88 11.80 1.05
CA GLY A 194 8.67 12.13 1.78
C GLY A 194 7.42 11.40 1.26
N TRP A 195 6.25 11.97 1.55
CA TRP A 195 4.96 11.43 1.14
C TRP A 195 4.75 11.54 -0.38
N ALA A 196 3.94 10.64 -0.93
CA ALA A 196 3.50 10.67 -2.32
C ALA A 196 2.05 10.20 -2.42
N MET A 197 1.39 10.44 -3.55
CA MET A 197 -0.01 10.09 -3.76
C MET A 197 -0.22 9.45 -5.13
N HIS A 198 -0.37 8.14 -5.14
CA HIS A 198 -0.58 7.34 -6.34
C HIS A 198 -1.08 5.93 -5.97
N ASP A 199 -1.21 5.06 -6.94
CA ASP A 199 -1.70 3.69 -6.78
C ASP A 199 -0.63 2.61 -6.98
N ARG A 200 0.62 2.99 -7.28
CA ARG A 200 1.70 2.03 -7.49
C ARG A 200 1.97 1.24 -6.20
N GLN A 201 2.19 -0.05 -6.35
CA GLN A 201 2.62 -0.95 -5.30
C GLN A 201 4.01 -1.47 -5.68
N THR A 202 4.94 -1.50 -4.75
CA THR A 202 6.22 -2.17 -5.00
C THR A 202 6.00 -3.68 -4.93
N THR A 203 6.50 -4.38 -5.92
CA THR A 203 6.49 -5.85 -5.95
C THR A 203 7.60 -6.43 -5.08
N LEU A 204 7.52 -7.71 -4.71
CA LEU A 204 8.44 -8.31 -3.74
C LEU A 204 9.93 -8.27 -4.17
N PHE A 205 10.18 -8.27 -5.48
CA PHE A 205 11.52 -8.21 -6.04
C PHE A 205 11.72 -6.94 -6.91
N GLY A 206 10.75 -6.00 -6.81
CA GLY A 206 10.78 -4.75 -7.56
C GLY A 206 11.77 -3.75 -6.97
N GLU A 207 12.36 -2.95 -7.84
CA GLU A 207 13.28 -1.90 -7.47
C GLU A 207 12.56 -0.57 -7.20
N VAL A 208 13.17 0.27 -6.39
CA VAL A 208 12.73 1.65 -6.11
C VAL A 208 13.84 2.61 -6.46
N GLY A 209 13.44 3.85 -6.82
CA GLY A 209 14.35 4.94 -7.10
C GLY A 209 14.63 5.81 -5.88
N GLU A 210 15.71 6.55 -5.94
CA GLU A 210 16.05 7.61 -4.99
C GLU A 210 15.87 8.99 -5.61
N ALA A 211 15.44 9.95 -4.81
CA ALA A 211 15.36 11.34 -5.22
C ALA A 211 16.73 11.87 -5.66
N GLY A 212 16.77 12.53 -6.81
CA GLY A 212 18.00 13.08 -7.38
C GLY A 212 18.85 12.11 -8.22
N ASN A 213 18.67 10.79 -8.06
CA ASN A 213 19.49 9.79 -8.72
C ASN A 213 18.71 8.88 -9.69
N GLY A 214 17.38 8.95 -9.68
CA GLY A 214 16.55 8.00 -10.41
C GLY A 214 16.57 6.60 -9.77
N PRO A 215 16.14 5.57 -10.52
CA PRO A 215 16.20 4.19 -10.03
C PRO A 215 17.64 3.78 -9.73
N VAL A 216 17.87 3.26 -8.54
CA VAL A 216 19.15 2.65 -8.16
C VAL A 216 19.07 1.17 -8.47
N PRO A 217 19.81 0.63 -9.46
CA PRO A 217 19.75 -0.77 -9.81
C PRO A 217 20.00 -1.68 -8.61
N GLY A 218 19.11 -2.66 -8.42
CA GLY A 218 19.22 -3.65 -7.36
C GLY A 218 18.76 -3.18 -5.97
N ARG A 219 18.27 -1.95 -5.80
CA ARG A 219 17.68 -1.50 -4.53
C ARG A 219 16.24 -2.00 -4.42
N THR A 220 16.03 -3.02 -3.62
CA THR A 220 14.72 -3.55 -3.27
C THR A 220 14.39 -3.22 -1.82
N LEU A 221 13.11 -3.04 -1.49
CA LEU A 221 12.67 -2.63 -0.14
C LEU A 221 12.45 -3.82 0.81
N PHE A 222 12.28 -5.02 0.26
CA PHE A 222 11.96 -6.19 1.08
C PHE A 222 13.22 -7.03 1.30
N LYS A 223 14.08 -6.53 2.22
CA LYS A 223 15.37 -7.12 2.59
C LYS A 223 15.45 -7.35 4.08
N GLU A 224 16.21 -8.38 4.44
CA GLU A 224 16.65 -8.67 5.81
C GLU A 224 18.09 -8.22 5.96
N ILE A 225 18.37 -7.39 6.95
CA ILE A 225 19.69 -6.75 7.13
C ILE A 225 20.28 -7.13 8.50
N ASP A 226 19.46 -7.23 9.56
CA ASP A 226 19.93 -7.36 10.93
C ASP A 226 19.48 -8.62 11.65
N ASP A 227 18.77 -9.53 10.96
CA ASP A 227 18.22 -10.79 11.49
C ASP A 227 17.22 -10.60 12.66
N ARG A 228 16.57 -9.42 12.79
CA ARG A 228 15.60 -9.12 13.84
C ARG A 228 14.17 -9.13 13.28
N PRO A 229 13.30 -10.00 13.81
CA PRO A 229 11.91 -9.99 13.36
C PRO A 229 11.16 -8.76 13.88
N GLY A 230 10.47 -8.08 13.00
CA GLY A 230 9.48 -7.06 13.32
C GLY A 230 8.15 -7.66 13.74
N TYR A 231 7.26 -6.81 14.27
CA TYR A 231 5.90 -7.20 14.62
C TYR A 231 4.90 -6.06 14.38
N TYR A 232 3.65 -6.42 14.30
CA TYR A 232 2.55 -5.50 14.47
C TYR A 232 1.45 -6.16 15.30
N ALA A 233 0.65 -5.31 15.94
CA ALA A 233 -0.55 -5.75 16.64
C ALA A 233 -1.66 -4.72 16.47
N GLY A 234 -2.90 -5.19 16.36
CA GLY A 234 -4.03 -4.31 16.15
C GLY A 234 -5.34 -4.90 16.64
N ALA A 235 -6.35 -4.03 16.68
CA ALA A 235 -7.71 -4.43 17.02
C ALA A 235 -8.71 -3.71 16.09
N GLU A 236 -9.78 -4.41 15.78
CA GLU A 236 -10.89 -3.87 15.01
C GLU A 236 -12.21 -4.11 15.74
N LEU A 237 -13.04 -3.08 15.84
CA LEU A 237 -14.39 -3.14 16.34
C LEU A 237 -15.35 -2.80 15.19
N ARG A 238 -16.32 -3.70 14.93
CA ARG A 238 -17.38 -3.51 13.93
C ARG A 238 -18.73 -3.37 14.62
N TYR A 239 -19.49 -2.37 14.21
CA TYR A 239 -20.86 -2.16 14.66
C TYR A 239 -21.84 -2.42 13.52
N LEU A 240 -22.65 -3.49 13.63
CA LEU A 240 -23.73 -3.87 12.70
C LEU A 240 -23.33 -3.81 11.22
N ASP A 241 -22.10 -4.17 10.87
CA ASP A 241 -21.50 -4.06 9.55
C ASP A 241 -21.55 -2.64 8.91
N ARG A 242 -21.85 -1.61 9.74
CA ARG A 242 -22.02 -0.21 9.30
C ARG A 242 -20.86 0.69 9.69
N ALA A 243 -20.23 0.40 10.80
CA ALA A 243 -19.10 1.18 11.28
C ALA A 243 -17.95 0.26 11.67
N VAL A 244 -16.74 0.73 11.40
CA VAL A 244 -15.48 0.05 11.73
C VAL A 244 -14.59 1.07 12.42
N LEU A 245 -14.02 0.69 13.55
CA LEU A 245 -12.90 1.36 14.18
C LEU A 245 -11.73 0.38 14.18
N ARG A 246 -10.56 0.81 13.69
CA ARG A 246 -9.34 0.00 13.67
C ARG A 246 -8.19 0.79 14.28
N VAL A 247 -7.41 0.09 15.08
CA VAL A 247 -6.14 0.59 15.61
C VAL A 247 -5.04 -0.44 15.31
N LEU A 248 -3.82 0.03 15.03
CA LEU A 248 -2.69 -0.84 14.76
C LEU A 248 -1.40 -0.14 15.17
N HIS A 249 -0.51 -0.90 15.81
CA HIS A 249 0.87 -0.55 16.08
C HIS A 249 1.80 -1.41 15.23
N TYR A 250 2.84 -0.82 14.65
CA TYR A 250 3.86 -1.47 13.83
C TYR A 250 5.25 -1.08 14.33
N ASP A 251 6.14 -2.07 14.38
CA ASP A 251 7.54 -1.90 14.76
C ASP A 251 8.37 -2.97 14.01
N ASN A 252 9.24 -2.54 13.10
CA ASN A 252 10.11 -3.48 12.39
C ASN A 252 11.31 -3.93 13.23
N ARG A 253 11.59 -3.28 14.37
CA ARG A 253 12.67 -3.58 15.28
C ARG A 253 14.07 -3.58 14.67
N ALA A 254 14.22 -3.01 13.49
CA ALA A 254 15.50 -2.94 12.81
C ALA A 254 16.54 -2.20 13.66
N ASP A 255 17.80 -2.60 13.54
CA ASP A 255 18.92 -1.97 14.24
C ASP A 255 19.50 -0.85 13.36
N PRO A 256 19.30 0.43 13.69
CA PRO A 256 19.74 1.54 12.87
C PRO A 256 21.28 1.64 12.74
N GLU A 257 22.05 0.94 13.58
CA GLU A 257 23.52 0.89 13.53
C GLU A 257 24.03 -0.11 12.48
N ILE A 258 23.16 -0.96 11.93
CA ILE A 258 23.59 -2.02 10.99
C ILE A 258 23.54 -1.51 9.55
N TYR A 259 24.69 -1.68 8.87
CA TYR A 259 24.87 -1.47 7.44
C TYR A 259 25.35 -2.77 6.79
N ASP A 260 24.66 -3.21 5.75
CA ASP A 260 25.10 -4.36 4.94
C ASP A 260 25.83 -3.89 3.67
N ALA A 261 27.17 -4.00 3.69
CA ALA A 261 28.01 -3.63 2.56
C ALA A 261 27.81 -4.52 1.32
N GLY A 262 27.16 -5.68 1.46
CA GLY A 262 26.88 -6.58 0.34
C GLY A 262 25.70 -6.10 -0.52
N ILE A 263 24.79 -5.35 0.07
CA ILE A 263 23.62 -4.77 -0.59
C ILE A 263 23.61 -3.25 -0.59
N ASP A 264 24.64 -2.63 0.00
CA ASP A 264 24.83 -1.17 0.11
C ASP A 264 23.60 -0.46 0.71
N ASP A 265 23.12 -0.98 1.87
CA ASP A 265 21.91 -0.48 2.51
C ASP A 265 21.98 -0.52 4.04
N PHE A 266 21.23 0.39 4.69
CA PHE A 266 21.08 0.45 6.14
C PHE A 266 19.76 -0.18 6.58
N ALA A 267 19.76 -0.72 7.80
CA ALA A 267 18.53 -1.01 8.50
C ALA A 267 17.92 0.29 9.03
N TRP A 268 16.64 0.48 8.82
CA TRP A 268 15.85 1.64 9.24
C TRP A 268 14.90 1.22 10.35
N LEU A 269 15.15 1.67 11.58
CA LEU A 269 14.20 1.44 12.68
C LEU A 269 12.94 2.25 12.43
N THR A 270 11.85 1.59 12.10
CA THR A 270 10.59 2.26 11.78
C THR A 270 9.47 1.78 12.69
N THR A 271 8.84 2.76 13.36
CA THR A 271 7.69 2.53 14.24
C THR A 271 6.55 3.49 13.88
N PHE A 272 5.32 3.04 13.96
CA PHE A 272 4.15 3.90 13.84
C PHE A 272 2.90 3.31 14.49
N ASP A 273 1.98 4.21 14.79
CA ASP A 273 0.60 3.90 15.16
C ASP A 273 -0.35 4.33 14.05
N SER A 274 -1.43 3.60 13.85
CA SER A 274 -2.51 3.97 12.94
C SER A 274 -3.86 3.80 13.63
N ILE A 275 -4.73 4.79 13.43
CA ILE A 275 -6.13 4.73 13.82
C ILE A 275 -7.01 5.08 12.63
N GLY A 276 -8.01 4.26 12.36
CA GLY A 276 -8.91 4.48 11.24
C GLY A 276 -10.36 4.20 11.59
N PHE A 277 -11.24 4.98 10.98
CA PHE A 277 -12.68 4.90 11.17
C PHE A 277 -13.39 4.89 9.84
N ARG A 278 -14.37 3.99 9.65
CA ARG A 278 -15.22 3.92 8.48
C ARG A 278 -16.67 3.75 8.88
N VAL A 279 -17.55 4.50 8.21
CA VAL A 279 -19.02 4.38 8.34
C VAL A 279 -19.65 4.22 6.98
N GLU A 280 -20.55 3.24 6.87
CA GLU A 280 -21.37 3.00 5.68
C GLU A 280 -22.84 3.13 6.02
N THR A 281 -23.59 3.87 5.21
CA THR A 281 -25.03 4.08 5.42
C THR A 281 -25.84 3.26 4.43
N ALA A 282 -27.08 2.92 4.80
CA ALA A 282 -28.02 2.24 3.90
C ALA A 282 -28.34 3.05 2.61
N ALA A 283 -28.11 4.37 2.64
CA ALA A 283 -28.26 5.24 1.47
C ALA A 283 -27.05 5.21 0.53
N GLY A 284 -26.04 4.37 0.80
CA GLY A 284 -24.84 4.23 -0.05
C GLY A 284 -23.77 5.31 0.17
N TRP A 285 -23.81 6.05 1.28
CA TRP A 285 -22.73 6.92 1.69
C TRP A 285 -21.70 6.13 2.47
N THR A 286 -20.42 6.42 2.19
CA THR A 286 -19.25 5.92 2.95
C THR A 286 -18.44 7.11 3.41
N PHE A 287 -18.04 7.09 4.67
CA PHE A 287 -17.13 8.07 5.28
C PHE A 287 -15.95 7.30 5.84
N ILE A 288 -14.72 7.72 5.50
CA ILE A 288 -13.49 7.14 6.03
C ILE A 288 -12.62 8.28 6.55
N SER A 289 -12.01 8.07 7.72
CA SER A 289 -10.90 8.88 8.20
C SER A 289 -9.84 7.94 8.73
N GLN A 290 -8.58 8.21 8.42
CA GLN A 290 -7.44 7.46 8.94
C GLN A 290 -6.31 8.42 9.24
N TRP A 291 -5.66 8.21 10.37
CA TRP A 291 -4.41 8.82 10.76
C TRP A 291 -3.34 7.74 10.91
N LEU A 292 -2.11 8.08 10.57
CA LEU A 292 -0.91 7.29 10.80
C LEU A 292 0.20 8.25 11.17
N GLY A 293 0.95 7.93 12.23
CA GLY A 293 2.12 8.73 12.61
C GLY A 293 3.13 7.90 13.37
N GLY A 294 4.39 8.28 13.24
CA GLY A 294 5.50 7.57 13.82
C GLY A 294 6.85 8.19 13.51
N ASP A 295 7.87 7.38 13.60
CA ASP A 295 9.24 7.77 13.31
C ASP A 295 10.02 6.68 12.58
N THR A 296 11.06 7.10 11.85
CA THR A 296 12.04 6.23 11.21
C THR A 296 13.44 6.77 11.44
N ALA A 297 14.40 5.88 11.68
CA ALA A 297 15.77 6.27 11.98
C ALA A 297 16.80 5.29 11.39
N ALA A 298 17.95 5.83 11.00
CA ALA A 298 19.15 5.07 10.62
C ALA A 298 20.39 5.76 11.19
N GLU A 299 21.51 5.03 11.30
CA GLU A 299 22.79 5.58 11.78
C GLU A 299 23.90 5.39 10.74
N PRO A 300 23.88 6.18 9.64
CA PRO A 300 24.99 6.21 8.69
C PRO A 300 26.28 6.75 9.37
N GLU A 301 27.43 6.61 8.70
CA GLU A 301 28.73 7.14 9.23
C GLU A 301 28.69 8.63 9.58
N THR A 302 27.73 9.39 9.02
CA THR A 302 27.53 10.82 9.31
C THR A 302 26.84 11.08 10.63
N GLY A 303 26.34 10.05 11.32
CA GLY A 303 25.65 10.10 12.61
C GLY A 303 24.19 9.67 12.53
N TYR A 304 23.57 9.61 13.71
CA TYR A 304 22.16 9.18 13.85
C TYR A 304 21.23 10.20 13.19
N GLU A 305 20.38 9.71 12.30
CA GLU A 305 19.38 10.46 11.56
C GLU A 305 17.98 9.93 11.89
N LYS A 306 17.05 10.83 12.14
CA LYS A 306 15.67 10.48 12.48
C LYS A 306 14.70 11.38 11.73
N TRP A 307 13.60 10.79 11.24
CA TRP A 307 12.44 11.48 10.70
C TRP A 307 11.21 11.16 11.54
N ASP A 308 10.56 12.19 12.04
CA ASP A 308 9.21 12.10 12.57
C ASP A 308 8.24 12.38 11.42
N TYR A 309 7.14 11.62 11.32
CA TYR A 309 6.20 11.76 10.22
C TYR A 309 4.76 11.46 10.63
N ASP A 310 3.82 12.17 10.03
CA ASP A 310 2.41 11.83 10.15
C ASP A 310 1.61 12.17 8.89
N SER A 311 0.48 11.51 8.74
CA SER A 311 -0.50 11.82 7.72
C SER A 311 -1.91 11.47 8.18
N THR A 312 -2.87 12.23 7.65
CA THR A 312 -4.31 12.02 7.88
C THR A 312 -5.06 12.18 6.58
N PHE A 313 -6.09 11.37 6.37
CA PHE A 313 -7.05 11.66 5.32
C PHE A 313 -8.51 11.53 5.79
N VAL A 314 -9.38 12.24 5.09
CA VAL A 314 -10.84 12.11 5.18
C VAL A 314 -11.39 11.87 3.78
N LEU A 315 -12.22 10.84 3.64
CA LEU A 315 -12.86 10.46 2.38
C LEU A 315 -14.37 10.38 2.57
N VAL A 316 -15.10 10.94 1.61
CA VAL A 316 -16.54 10.80 1.48
C VAL A 316 -16.84 10.20 0.11
N SER A 317 -17.62 9.14 0.07
CA SER A 317 -18.02 8.48 -1.17
C SER A 317 -19.54 8.22 -1.18
N LYS A 318 -20.14 8.34 -2.35
CA LYS A 318 -21.53 8.02 -2.62
C LYS A 318 -21.62 7.01 -3.74
N ALA A 319 -22.13 5.83 -3.42
CA ALA A 319 -22.52 4.81 -4.41
C ALA A 319 -24.03 4.91 -4.73
N ALA A 320 -24.37 4.75 -6.03
CA ALA A 320 -25.76 4.73 -6.51
C ALA A 320 -25.83 3.79 -7.73
N GLY A 321 -26.21 2.52 -7.52
CA GLY A 321 -26.13 1.48 -8.55
C GLY A 321 -24.68 1.30 -9.01
N PRO A 322 -24.42 1.32 -10.33
CA PRO A 322 -23.06 1.15 -10.87
C PRO A 322 -22.18 2.40 -10.76
N HIS A 323 -22.72 3.50 -10.25
CA HIS A 323 -22.05 4.79 -10.16
C HIS A 323 -21.47 5.04 -8.77
N ARG A 324 -20.27 5.61 -8.71
CA ARG A 324 -19.64 6.07 -7.48
C ARG A 324 -19.01 7.45 -7.68
N LEU A 325 -19.27 8.36 -6.77
CA LEU A 325 -18.61 9.65 -6.67
C LEU A 325 -17.87 9.72 -5.34
N SER A 326 -16.62 10.13 -5.36
CA SER A 326 -15.75 10.20 -4.17
C SER A 326 -14.99 11.51 -4.10
N LEU A 327 -14.78 11.98 -2.89
CA LEU A 327 -13.95 13.15 -2.58
C LEU A 327 -13.06 12.80 -1.39
N ARG A 328 -11.77 13.10 -1.48
CA ARG A 328 -10.79 12.89 -0.39
C ARG A 328 -9.96 14.16 -0.20
N ARG A 329 -9.65 14.43 1.06
CA ARG A 329 -8.68 15.41 1.48
C ARG A 329 -7.61 14.69 2.28
N ASP A 330 -6.35 14.93 1.94
CA ASP A 330 -5.16 14.43 2.64
C ASP A 330 -4.38 15.60 3.25
N TRP A 331 -3.72 15.35 4.37
CA TRP A 331 -2.71 16.19 4.99
C TRP A 331 -1.54 15.33 5.37
N PHE A 332 -0.32 15.81 5.16
CA PHE A 332 0.89 15.07 5.46
C PHE A 332 2.02 16.01 5.87
N ASP A 333 2.86 15.50 6.76
CA ASP A 333 4.02 16.21 7.30
C ASP A 333 5.16 15.22 7.55
N SER A 334 6.41 15.66 7.38
CA SER A 334 7.59 14.94 7.86
C SER A 334 8.70 15.91 8.22
N GLU A 335 9.39 15.64 9.31
CA GLU A 335 10.47 16.47 9.83
C GLU A 335 11.72 15.64 10.09
N HIS A 336 12.83 16.05 9.50
CA HIS A 336 14.14 15.47 9.76
C HIS A 336 14.71 16.05 11.07
N VAL A 337 14.79 15.22 12.09
CA VAL A 337 15.33 15.55 13.40
C VAL A 337 16.73 14.98 13.51
N MET A 338 17.77 15.80 13.25
CA MET A 338 19.17 15.39 13.39
C MET A 338 19.81 15.93 14.65
N THR A 339 20.75 15.14 15.19
CA THR A 339 21.58 15.55 16.34
C THR A 339 22.82 16.36 15.94
N SER A 340 23.28 16.37 14.69
CA SER A 340 24.58 16.91 14.28
C SER A 340 24.60 17.86 13.07
N TRP A 341 23.48 18.02 12.31
CA TRP A 341 23.41 18.92 11.16
C TRP A 341 22.15 19.80 11.21
N PRO A 342 22.13 20.98 10.54
CA PRO A 342 20.88 21.74 10.48
C PRO A 342 19.80 20.88 9.81
N PRO A 343 18.53 20.96 10.27
CA PRO A 343 17.44 20.14 9.74
C PRO A 343 17.33 20.35 8.22
N ALA A 344 17.68 19.31 7.47
CA ALA A 344 17.79 19.38 6.02
C ALA A 344 16.51 18.93 5.32
N GLY A 345 15.61 18.19 5.98
CA GLY A 345 14.42 17.63 5.38
C GLY A 345 13.16 17.98 6.17
N MET A 346 12.43 18.99 5.72
CA MET A 346 11.06 19.25 6.18
C MET A 346 10.12 19.14 4.99
N GLU A 347 9.04 18.44 5.19
CA GLU A 347 7.94 18.37 4.24
C GLU A 347 6.64 18.70 4.95
N SER A 348 5.79 19.47 4.29
CA SER A 348 4.39 19.61 4.66
C SER A 348 3.54 19.76 3.41
N GLY A 349 2.34 19.26 3.45
CA GLY A 349 1.45 19.39 2.30
C GLY A 349 0.04 18.91 2.56
N ASP A 350 -0.77 19.16 1.55
CA ASP A 350 -2.14 18.70 1.52
C ASP A 350 -2.62 18.44 0.09
N ALA A 351 -3.67 17.64 -0.05
CA ALA A 351 -4.20 17.30 -1.35
C ALA A 351 -5.72 17.20 -1.38
N TRP A 352 -6.30 17.50 -2.53
CA TRP A 352 -7.67 17.20 -2.88
C TRP A 352 -7.74 16.18 -4.01
N THR A 353 -8.52 15.13 -3.82
CA THR A 353 -8.79 14.13 -4.85
C THR A 353 -10.29 14.00 -5.04
N ALA A 354 -10.77 14.16 -6.26
CA ALA A 354 -12.16 13.95 -6.63
C ALA A 354 -12.23 12.91 -7.76
N GLY A 355 -13.07 11.90 -7.60
CA GLY A 355 -13.20 10.84 -8.59
C GLY A 355 -14.62 10.40 -8.82
N TYR A 356 -14.88 9.93 -10.03
CA TYR A 356 -16.11 9.27 -10.43
C TYR A 356 -15.79 7.97 -11.11
N SER A 357 -16.50 6.89 -10.76
CA SER A 357 -16.41 5.61 -11.46
C SER A 357 -17.78 5.08 -11.86
N PHE A 358 -17.78 4.30 -12.94
CA PHE A 358 -18.94 3.63 -13.52
C PHE A 358 -18.57 2.19 -13.83
N ASP A 359 -19.24 1.24 -13.20
CA ASP A 359 -19.08 -0.18 -13.46
C ASP A 359 -20.12 -0.63 -14.51
N TYR A 360 -19.66 -1.17 -15.64
CA TYR A 360 -20.49 -1.66 -16.71
C TYR A 360 -20.40 -3.18 -16.84
N GLY A 361 -21.47 -3.85 -16.42
CA GLY A 361 -21.48 -5.29 -16.23
C GLY A 361 -20.47 -5.73 -15.18
N ASP A 362 -20.00 -6.97 -15.31
CA ASP A 362 -19.12 -7.59 -14.32
C ASP A 362 -17.64 -7.38 -14.60
N HIS A 363 -17.30 -6.86 -15.79
CA HIS A 363 -15.92 -6.84 -16.28
C HIS A 363 -15.32 -5.44 -16.46
N TRP A 364 -16.16 -4.41 -16.73
CA TRP A 364 -15.65 -3.11 -17.12
C TRP A 364 -15.85 -2.05 -16.05
N ARG A 365 -14.77 -1.33 -15.74
CA ARG A 365 -14.83 -0.08 -14.96
C ARG A 365 -14.26 1.07 -15.77
N PHE A 366 -15.00 2.16 -15.81
CA PHE A 366 -14.58 3.45 -16.33
C PHE A 366 -14.45 4.41 -15.17
N ALA A 367 -13.37 5.16 -15.11
CA ALA A 367 -13.18 6.14 -14.04
C ALA A 367 -12.54 7.42 -14.55
N VAL A 368 -12.83 8.51 -13.86
CA VAL A 368 -12.14 9.79 -14.00
C VAL A 368 -11.73 10.26 -12.60
N GLU A 369 -10.52 10.77 -12.48
CA GLU A 369 -10.00 11.33 -11.24
C GLU A 369 -9.23 12.61 -11.50
N ALA A 370 -9.51 13.63 -10.68
CA ALA A 370 -8.73 14.85 -10.60
C ALA A 370 -8.06 14.92 -9.24
N LEU A 371 -6.75 15.17 -9.21
CA LEU A 371 -5.92 15.27 -8.02
C LEU A 371 -5.11 16.56 -8.08
N ARG A 372 -5.16 17.34 -7.00
CA ARG A 372 -4.31 18.51 -6.76
C ARG A 372 -3.57 18.35 -5.45
N ILE A 373 -2.24 18.51 -5.49
CA ILE A 373 -1.36 18.48 -4.32
C ILE A 373 -0.67 19.84 -4.17
N GLU A 374 -0.69 20.39 -2.97
CA GLU A 374 0.13 21.54 -2.59
C GLU A 374 1.15 21.07 -1.56
N SER A 375 2.44 21.17 -1.88
CA SER A 375 3.51 20.68 -1.01
C SER A 375 4.64 21.68 -0.86
N ASN A 376 5.27 21.67 0.32
CA ASN A 376 6.49 22.40 0.61
C ASN A 376 7.55 21.39 1.06
N VAL A 377 8.57 21.18 0.24
CA VAL A 377 9.62 20.17 0.44
C VAL A 377 10.98 20.89 0.38
N SER A 378 11.65 21.00 1.52
CA SER A 378 12.92 21.75 1.61
C SER A 378 14.03 21.13 0.72
N MET A 379 14.03 19.82 0.52
CA MET A 379 15.01 19.09 -0.30
C MET A 379 15.00 19.52 -1.78
N ARG A 380 13.88 20.01 -2.31
CA ARG A 380 13.79 20.54 -3.70
C ARG A 380 14.81 21.63 -3.98
N ALA A 381 15.15 22.43 -2.98
CA ALA A 381 16.18 23.48 -3.13
C ALA A 381 17.56 22.90 -3.48
N GLY A 382 17.89 21.69 -3.00
CA GLY A 382 19.12 20.97 -3.36
C GLY A 382 19.16 20.51 -4.81
N LEU A 383 18.01 20.31 -5.45
CA LEU A 383 17.87 20.02 -6.87
C LEU A 383 17.72 21.27 -7.74
N GLY A 384 17.80 22.47 -7.15
CA GLY A 384 17.59 23.75 -7.86
C GLY A 384 16.11 24.05 -8.15
N GLU A 385 15.18 23.36 -7.49
CA GLU A 385 13.73 23.54 -7.63
C GLU A 385 13.16 24.40 -6.49
N PRO A 386 12.03 25.10 -6.70
CA PRO A 386 11.33 25.77 -5.62
C PRO A 386 10.86 24.78 -4.55
N PRO A 387 11.04 25.08 -3.24
CA PRO A 387 10.53 24.22 -2.17
C PRO A 387 9.01 24.01 -2.23
N ARG A 388 8.26 25.04 -2.63
CA ARG A 388 6.80 24.94 -2.82
C ARG A 388 6.47 24.58 -4.24
N ALA A 389 5.60 23.57 -4.39
CA ALA A 389 5.03 23.19 -5.67
C ALA A 389 3.53 22.89 -5.55
N THR A 390 2.83 23.14 -6.63
CA THR A 390 1.45 22.65 -6.85
C THR A 390 1.52 21.65 -7.98
N GLU A 391 0.90 20.50 -7.81
CA GLU A 391 0.88 19.40 -8.77
C GLU A 391 -0.58 19.10 -9.09
N ASP A 392 -0.92 19.14 -10.36
CA ASP A 392 -2.28 18.87 -10.87
C ASP A 392 -2.27 17.66 -11.78
N GLN A 393 -3.20 16.72 -11.58
CA GLN A 393 -3.34 15.53 -12.40
C GLN A 393 -4.80 15.24 -12.71
N LEU A 394 -5.09 14.91 -13.98
CA LEU A 394 -6.35 14.36 -14.45
C LEU A 394 -6.10 13.00 -15.09
N GLN A 395 -6.81 11.97 -14.63
CA GLN A 395 -6.73 10.63 -15.20
C GLN A 395 -8.09 10.17 -15.70
N LEU A 396 -8.11 9.55 -16.88
CA LEU A 396 -9.23 8.76 -17.36
C LEU A 396 -8.78 7.30 -17.41
N GLN A 397 -9.56 6.40 -16.81
CA GLN A 397 -9.24 4.98 -16.73
C GLN A 397 -10.29 4.14 -17.45
N VAL A 398 -9.80 3.11 -18.13
CA VAL A 398 -10.59 1.94 -18.55
C VAL A 398 -9.95 0.70 -17.99
N ARG A 399 -10.64 -0.01 -17.10
CA ARG A 399 -10.20 -1.30 -16.52
C ARG A 399 -11.10 -2.41 -17.01
N TYR A 400 -10.49 -3.49 -17.46
CA TYR A 400 -11.15 -4.74 -17.77
C TYR A 400 -10.67 -5.82 -16.81
N SER A 401 -11.59 -6.59 -16.24
CA SER A 401 -11.31 -7.69 -15.32
C SER A 401 -12.09 -8.94 -15.75
N LEU A 402 -11.41 -10.09 -15.68
CA LEU A 402 -11.97 -11.44 -15.89
C LEU A 402 -12.12 -12.14 -14.55
#